data_a6e3743e67f3d7737f63070cc34a2c02
#
_entry.id   a6e3743e67f3d7737f63070cc34a2c02
#
_cell.length_a   1.000
_cell.length_b   1.000
_cell.length_c   1.000
_cell.angle_alpha   90.00
_cell.angle_beta   90.00
_cell.angle_gamma   90.00
#
_symmetry.space_group_name_H-M   'P 1'
#
loop_
_entity.id
_entity.type
_entity.pdbx_description
1 polymer ?
#
loop_
_entity_poly.entity_id
_entity_poly.type
_entity_poly.pdbx_seq_one_letter_code
_entity_poly.pdbx_strand_id
1 'polypeptide(L)'
;MKTYENLVNHLGDKASFYLDHVSEKITKDELQLPDDNFVSKIFVNSNRNPQVLRSLAQLYGHGNLKDTGYLSILPVDQGIEHSAAFSFYKNPDYFDPENIIKLAMSAGCNGVASTFGALGLYARKYAHKIPFIVKINHNELLSYPNAYDQTLYGKVREAWNMGAVSIGATIYFGSRESNRQ
;
A
#
# COMPACT_ATOMS: atom_id res chain seq x y z
N MET A 1 22.65 -7.00 -4.04
CA MET A 1 21.60 -8.01 -4.24
C MET A 1 21.94 -9.19 -3.35
N LYS A 2 21.15 -9.51 -2.34
CA LYS A 2 21.32 -10.78 -1.62
C LYS A 2 20.95 -11.88 -2.60
N THR A 3 21.89 -12.75 -2.90
CA THR A 3 21.79 -13.77 -3.92
C THR A 3 20.70 -14.79 -3.59
N TYR A 4 20.23 -15.50 -4.59
CA TYR A 4 19.32 -16.67 -4.46
C TYR A 4 19.82 -17.65 -3.38
N GLU A 5 21.13 -17.88 -3.30
CA GLU A 5 21.76 -18.71 -2.28
C GLU A 5 21.47 -18.27 -0.84
N ASN A 6 21.42 -16.94 -0.58
CA ASN A 6 21.07 -16.44 0.75
C ASN A 6 19.60 -16.71 1.10
N LEU A 7 18.71 -16.70 0.11
CA LEU A 7 17.30 -17.06 0.31
C LEU A 7 17.17 -18.57 0.58
N VAL A 8 17.84 -19.40 -0.19
CA VAL A 8 17.87 -20.87 0.01
C VAL A 8 18.38 -21.20 1.40
N ASN A 9 19.50 -20.60 1.83
CA ASN A 9 20.07 -20.83 3.15
C ASN A 9 19.12 -20.39 4.29
N HIS A 10 18.37 -19.30 4.07
CA HIS A 10 17.40 -18.82 5.06
C HIS A 10 16.14 -19.70 5.16
N LEU A 11 15.68 -20.23 4.04
CA LEU A 11 14.47 -21.06 3.93
C LEU A 11 14.72 -22.54 4.26
N GLY A 12 15.99 -22.99 4.19
CA GLY A 12 16.38 -24.37 4.47
C GLY A 12 15.62 -25.37 3.60
N ASP A 13 15.16 -26.46 4.19
CA ASP A 13 14.47 -27.57 3.49
C ASP A 13 13.16 -27.14 2.79
N LYS A 14 12.64 -25.97 3.13
CA LYS A 14 11.43 -25.41 2.51
C LYS A 14 11.73 -24.52 1.29
N ALA A 15 13.00 -24.35 0.94
CA ALA A 15 13.39 -23.43 -0.14
C ALA A 15 12.74 -23.81 -1.48
N SER A 16 12.82 -25.08 -1.88
CA SER A 16 12.20 -25.56 -3.14
C SER A 16 10.68 -25.37 -3.13
N PHE A 17 10.02 -25.70 -2.03
CA PHE A 17 8.56 -25.51 -1.92
C PHE A 17 8.12 -24.07 -2.18
N TYR A 18 8.88 -23.08 -1.70
CA TYR A 18 8.52 -21.67 -1.86
C TYR A 18 9.08 -21.02 -3.14
N LEU A 19 10.30 -21.38 -3.54
CA LEU A 19 10.98 -20.72 -4.64
C LEU A 19 10.69 -21.36 -6.00
N ASP A 20 10.42 -22.67 -6.03
CA ASP A 20 10.19 -23.43 -7.25
C ASP A 20 8.69 -23.77 -7.46
N HIS A 21 7.82 -23.07 -6.70
CA HIS A 21 6.38 -23.28 -6.83
C HIS A 21 5.89 -22.97 -8.26
N VAL A 22 5.19 -23.94 -8.84
CA VAL A 22 4.53 -23.81 -10.14
C VAL A 22 3.04 -24.02 -9.94
N SER A 23 2.22 -23.08 -10.45
CA SER A 23 0.77 -23.27 -10.45
C SER A 23 0.37 -24.35 -11.45
N GLU A 24 -0.36 -25.38 -10.98
CA GLU A 24 -0.84 -26.47 -11.83
C GLU A 24 -2.05 -26.08 -12.69
N LYS A 25 -2.83 -25.10 -12.24
CA LYS A 25 -4.09 -24.72 -12.90
C LYS A 25 -3.95 -23.59 -13.93
N ILE A 26 -3.10 -22.63 -13.62
CA ILE A 26 -2.83 -21.48 -14.47
C ILE A 26 -1.32 -21.36 -14.57
N THR A 27 -0.79 -21.68 -15.73
CA THR A 27 0.65 -21.64 -15.97
C THR A 27 1.12 -20.20 -16.17
N LYS A 28 2.40 -19.96 -15.98
CA LYS A 28 2.99 -18.61 -16.16
C LYS A 28 2.79 -18.07 -17.57
N ASP A 29 2.76 -18.95 -18.57
CA ASP A 29 2.61 -18.59 -19.99
C ASP A 29 1.18 -18.10 -20.31
N GLU A 30 0.21 -18.46 -19.49
CA GLU A 30 -1.18 -17.97 -19.61
C GLU A 30 -1.39 -16.61 -18.95
N LEU A 31 -0.40 -16.08 -18.21
CA LEU A 31 -0.49 -14.81 -17.52
C LEU A 31 0.10 -13.68 -18.38
N GLN A 32 -0.64 -12.58 -18.46
CA GLN A 32 -0.09 -11.34 -18.95
C GLN A 32 0.65 -10.64 -17.80
N LEU A 33 1.94 -10.93 -17.66
CA LEU A 33 2.77 -10.33 -16.63
C LEU A 33 3.01 -8.83 -16.90
N PRO A 34 3.06 -8.00 -15.85
CA PRO A 34 3.42 -6.60 -15.98
C PRO A 34 4.90 -6.44 -16.41
N ASP A 35 5.19 -5.33 -17.05
CA ASP A 35 6.52 -4.95 -17.52
C ASP A 35 6.79 -3.44 -17.32
N ASP A 36 7.91 -2.94 -17.82
CA ASP A 36 8.32 -1.53 -17.75
C ASP A 36 7.32 -0.56 -18.40
N ASN A 37 6.52 -1.04 -19.35
CA ASN A 37 5.50 -0.26 -20.03
C ASN A 37 4.09 -0.43 -19.48
N PHE A 38 3.95 -1.02 -18.28
CA PHE A 38 2.66 -1.38 -17.69
C PHE A 38 1.65 -0.21 -17.68
N VAL A 39 2.07 0.99 -17.22
CA VAL A 39 1.18 2.16 -17.16
C VAL A 39 0.71 2.55 -18.58
N SER A 40 1.62 2.59 -19.53
CA SER A 40 1.31 2.96 -20.92
C SER A 40 0.43 1.92 -21.60
N LYS A 41 0.72 0.64 -21.46
CA LYS A 41 -0.07 -0.44 -22.08
C LYS A 41 -1.49 -0.52 -21.52
N ILE A 42 -1.65 -0.37 -20.21
CA ILE A 42 -2.92 -0.65 -19.55
C ILE A 42 -3.77 0.61 -19.40
N PHE A 43 -3.18 1.74 -19.01
CA PHE A 43 -3.95 2.90 -18.58
C PHE A 43 -4.06 4.03 -19.60
N VAL A 44 -3.14 4.19 -20.54
CA VAL A 44 -3.19 5.28 -21.53
C VAL A 44 -4.44 5.21 -22.40
N ASN A 45 -4.89 4.01 -22.77
CA ASN A 45 -6.09 3.79 -23.57
C ASN A 45 -7.38 3.69 -22.73
N SER A 46 -7.31 3.99 -21.43
CA SER A 46 -8.48 4.00 -20.53
C SER A 46 -9.09 5.41 -20.46
N ASN A 47 -10.21 5.54 -19.76
CA ASN A 47 -10.89 6.82 -19.51
C ASN A 47 -10.24 7.67 -18.39
N ARG A 48 -9.04 7.36 -17.97
CA ARG A 48 -8.34 8.10 -16.91
C ARG A 48 -7.77 9.40 -17.46
N ASN A 49 -7.96 10.48 -16.69
CA ASN A 49 -7.43 11.78 -17.07
C ASN A 49 -5.89 11.86 -16.87
N PRO A 50 -5.21 12.86 -17.49
CA PRO A 50 -3.75 12.99 -17.39
C PRO A 50 -3.20 13.09 -15.95
N GLN A 51 -3.94 13.67 -14.99
CA GLN A 51 -3.51 13.74 -13.59
C GLN A 51 -3.46 12.36 -12.94
N VAL A 52 -4.44 11.52 -13.23
CA VAL A 52 -4.43 10.12 -12.77
C VAL A 52 -3.28 9.33 -13.40
N LEU A 53 -3.02 9.53 -14.70
CA LEU A 53 -1.86 8.89 -15.35
C LEU A 53 -0.53 9.33 -14.73
N ARG A 54 -0.39 10.61 -14.38
CA ARG A 54 0.79 11.10 -13.64
C ARG A 54 0.95 10.44 -12.28
N SER A 55 -0.14 10.32 -11.53
CA SER A 55 -0.13 9.66 -10.21
C SER A 55 0.26 8.18 -10.32
N LEU A 56 -0.25 7.48 -11.33
CA LEU A 56 0.15 6.10 -11.63
C LEU A 56 1.64 6.03 -11.99
N ALA A 57 2.12 6.92 -12.86
CA ALA A 57 3.53 6.96 -13.24
C ALA A 57 4.43 7.24 -12.02
N GLN A 58 4.04 8.12 -11.11
CA GLN A 58 4.77 8.35 -9.86
C GLN A 58 4.83 7.10 -8.99
N LEU A 59 3.72 6.38 -8.84
CA LEU A 59 3.65 5.20 -8.00
C LEU A 59 4.48 4.04 -8.59
N TYR A 60 4.33 3.75 -9.89
CA TYR A 60 5.07 2.67 -10.56
C TYR A 60 6.53 3.02 -10.88
N GLY A 61 6.87 4.30 -10.94
CA GLY A 61 8.24 4.77 -11.19
C GLY A 61 9.06 5.02 -9.91
N HIS A 62 8.59 4.59 -8.72
CA HIS A 62 9.27 4.81 -7.45
C HIS A 62 9.71 3.48 -6.81
N GLY A 63 10.71 3.58 -5.91
CA GLY A 63 11.18 2.45 -5.10
C GLY A 63 12.00 1.41 -5.86
N ASN A 64 12.22 0.27 -5.21
CA ASN A 64 13.05 -0.82 -5.76
C ASN A 64 12.37 -1.58 -6.91
N LEU A 65 11.03 -1.52 -6.99
CA LEU A 65 10.26 -2.15 -8.06
C LEU A 65 9.86 -1.16 -9.17
N LYS A 66 10.51 0.02 -9.22
CA LYS A 66 10.27 0.99 -10.28
C LYS A 66 10.43 0.34 -11.66
N ASP A 67 9.57 0.74 -12.58
CA ASP A 67 9.63 0.33 -13.99
C ASP A 67 9.53 -1.20 -14.23
N THR A 68 8.96 -1.94 -13.26
CA THR A 68 8.69 -3.38 -13.41
C THR A 68 7.21 -3.70 -13.61
N GLY A 69 6.32 -2.72 -13.37
CA GLY A 69 4.88 -2.92 -13.32
C GLY A 69 4.39 -3.59 -12.03
N TYR A 70 5.25 -3.83 -11.05
CA TYR A 70 4.91 -4.30 -9.71
C TYR A 70 5.00 -3.17 -8.68
N LEU A 71 4.29 -3.34 -7.58
CA LEU A 71 4.27 -2.38 -6.48
C LEU A 71 4.63 -3.05 -5.15
N SER A 72 5.47 -2.38 -4.36
CA SER A 72 5.70 -2.65 -2.95
C SER A 72 5.20 -1.47 -2.14
N ILE A 73 4.18 -1.67 -1.31
CA ILE A 73 3.55 -0.63 -0.51
C ILE A 73 3.62 -1.03 0.96
N LEU A 74 4.05 -0.13 1.83
CA LEU A 74 3.99 -0.32 3.28
C LEU A 74 2.68 0.28 3.82
N PRO A 75 1.68 -0.54 4.22
CA PRO A 75 0.43 -0.06 4.80
C PRO A 75 0.52 -0.08 6.34
N VAL A 76 0.19 1.04 6.99
CA VAL A 76 0.10 1.14 8.45
C VAL A 76 -1.04 2.07 8.84
N ASP A 77 -2.10 1.53 9.43
CA ASP A 77 -3.28 2.28 9.90
C ASP A 77 -3.60 2.04 11.38
N GLN A 78 -2.64 1.51 12.12
CA GLN A 78 -2.75 1.30 13.55
C GLN A 78 -3.03 2.62 14.28
N GLY A 79 -3.90 2.54 15.29
CA GLY A 79 -4.43 3.69 16.02
C GLY A 79 -5.87 4.01 15.67
N ILE A 80 -6.39 3.53 14.55
CA ILE A 80 -7.80 3.61 14.17
C ILE A 80 -8.41 2.22 14.00
N GLU A 81 -7.92 1.39 13.08
CA GLU A 81 -8.46 0.03 12.85
C GLU A 81 -7.98 -0.97 13.89
N HIS A 82 -6.75 -0.80 14.37
CA HIS A 82 -6.12 -1.66 15.35
C HIS A 82 -5.48 -0.81 16.44
N SER A 83 -5.28 -1.42 17.61
CA SER A 83 -4.59 -0.75 18.72
C SER A 83 -3.12 -0.47 18.35
N ALA A 84 -2.74 0.80 18.26
CA ALA A 84 -1.35 1.19 18.12
C ALA A 84 -0.51 0.72 19.31
N ALA A 85 -1.05 0.81 20.53
CA ALA A 85 -0.37 0.35 21.74
C ALA A 85 -0.01 -1.14 21.63
N PHE A 86 -0.95 -1.99 21.24
CA PHE A 86 -0.69 -3.42 21.08
C PHE A 86 0.27 -3.71 19.90
N SER A 87 0.13 -2.98 18.80
CA SER A 87 0.94 -3.23 17.60
C SER A 87 2.38 -2.76 17.76
N PHE A 88 2.62 -1.65 18.48
CA PHE A 88 3.92 -0.99 18.51
C PHE A 88 4.70 -1.12 19.83
N TYR A 89 4.14 -1.79 20.86
CA TYR A 89 4.82 -1.89 22.18
C TYR A 89 6.21 -2.53 22.09
N LYS A 90 6.44 -3.42 21.11
CA LYS A 90 7.75 -4.05 20.88
C LYS A 90 8.75 -3.14 20.17
N ASN A 91 8.26 -2.13 19.47
CA ASN A 91 9.06 -1.12 18.79
C ASN A 91 8.38 0.25 18.93
N PRO A 92 8.59 0.94 20.07
CA PRO A 92 7.94 2.21 20.38
C PRO A 92 8.21 3.35 19.38
N ASP A 93 9.29 3.26 18.59
CA ASP A 93 9.60 4.24 17.55
C ASP A 93 8.48 4.39 16.53
N TYR A 94 7.65 3.36 16.34
CA TYR A 94 6.53 3.39 15.39
C TYR A 94 5.31 4.16 15.90
N PHE A 95 5.30 4.61 17.17
CA PHE A 95 4.30 5.60 17.62
C PHE A 95 4.49 6.96 16.96
N ASP A 96 5.69 7.28 16.48
CA ASP A 96 5.89 8.43 15.60
C ASP A 96 5.68 8.01 14.14
N PRO A 97 4.64 8.51 13.46
CA PRO A 97 4.38 8.16 12.05
C PRO A 97 5.52 8.54 11.11
N GLU A 98 6.39 9.45 11.48
CA GLU A 98 7.58 9.79 10.68
C GLU A 98 8.47 8.56 10.48
N ASN A 99 8.62 7.73 11.50
CA ASN A 99 9.46 6.54 11.44
C ASN A 99 8.87 5.47 10.51
N ILE A 100 7.54 5.40 10.37
CA ILE A 100 6.88 4.54 9.37
C ILE A 100 7.20 5.03 7.96
N ILE A 101 7.15 6.34 7.70
CA ILE A 101 7.50 6.89 6.39
C ILE A 101 8.98 6.63 6.08
N LYS A 102 9.87 6.86 7.05
CA LYS A 102 11.31 6.56 6.91
C LYS A 102 11.57 5.07 6.64
N LEU A 103 10.84 4.17 7.30
CA LEU A 103 10.92 2.74 7.07
C LEU A 103 10.55 2.39 5.63
N ALA A 104 9.42 2.90 5.11
CA ALA A 104 9.01 2.69 3.73
C ALA A 104 10.07 3.18 2.73
N MET A 105 10.67 4.34 2.98
CA MET A 105 11.76 4.89 2.15
C MET A 105 13.02 4.02 2.21
N SER A 106 13.46 3.61 3.39
CA SER A 106 14.67 2.79 3.57
C SER A 106 14.50 1.38 2.99
N ALA A 107 13.29 0.85 3.03
CA ALA A 107 12.93 -0.44 2.40
C ALA A 107 12.81 -0.35 0.87
N GLY A 108 12.82 0.86 0.31
CA GLY A 108 12.64 1.08 -1.14
C GLY A 108 11.24 0.75 -1.63
N CYS A 109 10.22 1.00 -0.80
CA CYS A 109 8.82 0.82 -1.20
C CYS A 109 8.44 1.81 -2.30
N ASN A 110 7.51 1.42 -3.17
CA ASN A 110 6.90 2.30 -4.17
C ASN A 110 6.02 3.38 -3.53
N GLY A 111 5.47 3.11 -2.35
CA GLY A 111 4.65 4.06 -1.63
C GLY A 111 4.42 3.65 -0.18
N VAL A 112 3.89 4.58 0.59
CA VAL A 112 3.43 4.36 1.96
C VAL A 112 1.94 4.65 2.04
N ALA A 113 1.19 3.71 2.64
CA ALA A 113 -0.25 3.84 2.83
C ALA A 113 -0.55 4.02 4.32
N SER A 114 -1.27 5.07 4.68
CA SER A 114 -1.65 5.32 6.07
C SER A 114 -2.88 6.22 6.18
N THR A 115 -3.21 6.61 7.40
CA THR A 115 -4.34 7.47 7.72
C THR A 115 -4.10 8.92 7.29
N PHE A 116 -5.16 9.70 7.19
CA PHE A 116 -5.07 11.14 6.96
C PHE A 116 -4.18 11.86 7.98
N GLY A 117 -4.36 11.53 9.27
CA GLY A 117 -3.60 12.15 10.34
C GLY A 117 -2.10 11.85 10.25
N ALA A 118 -1.75 10.58 10.08
CA ALA A 118 -0.36 10.15 10.02
C ALA A 118 0.40 10.76 8.82
N LEU A 119 -0.16 10.66 7.62
CA LEU A 119 0.49 11.21 6.42
C LEU A 119 0.40 12.73 6.36
N GLY A 120 -0.72 13.32 6.80
CA GLY A 120 -0.94 14.77 6.80
C GLY A 120 0.06 15.52 7.66
N LEU A 121 0.41 14.97 8.82
CA LEU A 121 1.40 15.54 9.74
C LEU A 121 2.76 15.77 9.06
N TYR A 122 3.13 14.90 8.14
CA TYR A 122 4.44 14.90 7.48
C TYR A 122 4.38 15.17 5.97
N ALA A 123 3.23 15.54 5.41
CA ALA A 123 3.04 15.71 3.97
C ALA A 123 4.03 16.71 3.36
N ARG A 124 4.22 17.87 3.99
CA ARG A 124 5.18 18.89 3.49
C ARG A 124 6.63 18.40 3.45
N LYS A 125 6.98 17.46 4.33
CA LYS A 125 8.36 16.95 4.44
C LYS A 125 8.62 15.77 3.51
N TYR A 126 7.59 14.96 3.19
CA TYR A 126 7.80 13.67 2.54
C TYR A 126 6.96 13.42 1.28
N ALA A 127 5.85 14.10 1.03
CA ALA A 127 4.99 13.80 -0.13
C ALA A 127 5.71 13.92 -1.49
N HIS A 128 6.78 14.70 -1.56
CA HIS A 128 7.64 14.82 -2.75
C HIS A 128 8.78 13.78 -2.81
N LYS A 129 8.95 12.96 -1.76
CA LYS A 129 10.04 11.98 -1.64
C LYS A 129 9.58 10.55 -1.79
N ILE A 130 8.34 10.26 -1.40
CA ILE A 130 7.72 8.95 -1.54
C ILE A 130 6.22 9.13 -1.83
N PRO A 131 5.65 8.38 -2.78
CA PRO A 131 4.23 8.41 -3.06
C PRO A 131 3.37 8.08 -1.83
N PHE A 132 2.40 8.94 -1.52
CA PHE A 132 1.45 8.74 -0.44
C PHE A 132 0.16 8.12 -0.96
N ILE A 133 -0.33 7.08 -0.28
CA ILE A 133 -1.64 6.47 -0.47
C ILE A 133 -2.44 6.72 0.79
N VAL A 134 -3.43 7.61 0.73
CA VAL A 134 -4.22 7.96 1.91
C VAL A 134 -5.44 7.08 2.01
N LYS A 135 -5.55 6.32 3.09
CA LYS A 135 -6.76 5.56 3.41
C LYS A 135 -7.80 6.51 3.98
N ILE A 136 -8.96 6.62 3.30
CA ILE A 136 -9.99 7.61 3.60
C ILE A 136 -11.09 7.11 4.53
N ASN A 137 -11.22 5.81 4.70
CA ASN A 137 -12.17 5.20 5.63
C ASN A 137 -11.52 4.13 6.50
N HIS A 138 -12.07 3.94 7.69
CA HIS A 138 -11.55 2.99 8.66
C HIS A 138 -12.69 2.34 9.46
N ASN A 139 -12.48 1.09 9.85
CA ASN A 139 -13.26 0.43 10.88
C ASN A 139 -12.73 0.89 12.24
N GLU A 140 -13.54 1.64 12.97
CA GLU A 140 -13.12 2.24 14.23
C GLU A 140 -12.92 1.19 15.33
N LEU A 141 -11.72 1.14 15.90
CA LEU A 141 -11.38 0.26 17.02
C LEU A 141 -12.25 0.54 18.27
N LEU A 142 -12.59 1.80 18.50
CA LEU A 142 -13.29 2.22 19.71
C LEU A 142 -14.82 2.13 19.61
N SER A 143 -15.35 1.88 18.42
CA SER A 143 -16.78 1.72 18.19
C SER A 143 -17.23 0.30 18.55
N TYR A 144 -18.26 0.17 19.38
CA TYR A 144 -18.83 -1.11 19.75
C TYR A 144 -20.36 -1.14 19.52
N PRO A 145 -20.91 -2.23 18.97
CA PRO A 145 -20.22 -3.40 18.43
C PRO A 145 -19.48 -3.07 17.13
N ASN A 146 -18.24 -3.56 17.01
CA ASN A 146 -17.44 -3.42 15.79
C ASN A 146 -18.00 -4.39 14.71
N ALA A 147 -18.87 -3.92 13.87
CA ALA A 147 -19.71 -4.72 12.99
C ALA A 147 -19.30 -4.63 11.52
N TYR A 148 -18.01 -4.83 11.19
CA TYR A 148 -17.51 -4.76 9.80
C TYR A 148 -18.01 -3.52 9.06
N ASP A 149 -17.89 -2.38 9.72
CA ASP A 149 -18.32 -1.08 9.22
C ASP A 149 -17.12 -0.20 8.89
N GLN A 150 -17.32 0.76 8.00
CA GLN A 150 -16.27 1.71 7.62
C GLN A 150 -16.78 3.13 7.81
N THR A 151 -16.09 3.89 8.63
CA THR A 151 -16.34 5.32 8.83
C THR A 151 -15.46 6.14 7.89
N LEU A 152 -16.06 7.08 7.18
CA LEU A 152 -15.33 7.98 6.30
C LEU A 152 -14.66 9.10 7.11
N TYR A 153 -13.34 9.18 7.05
CA TYR A 153 -12.52 10.17 7.76
C TYR A 153 -12.07 11.35 6.91
N GLY A 154 -12.20 11.26 5.59
CA GLY A 154 -11.78 12.32 4.72
C GLY A 154 -12.25 12.14 3.28
N LYS A 155 -12.06 13.19 2.49
CA LYS A 155 -12.49 13.22 1.09
C LYS A 155 -11.31 13.05 0.15
N VAL A 156 -11.56 12.51 -1.05
CA VAL A 156 -10.56 12.37 -2.11
C VAL A 156 -9.86 13.70 -2.42
N ARG A 157 -10.61 14.81 -2.45
CA ARG A 157 -10.07 16.16 -2.69
C ARG A 157 -9.07 16.60 -1.62
N GLU A 158 -9.34 16.26 -0.37
CA GLU A 158 -8.45 16.60 0.74
C GLU A 158 -7.16 15.81 0.65
N ALA A 159 -7.24 14.49 0.34
CA ALA A 159 -6.07 13.66 0.11
C ALA A 159 -5.22 14.18 -1.06
N TRP A 160 -5.86 14.57 -2.16
CA TRP A 160 -5.19 15.15 -3.31
C TRP A 160 -4.45 16.44 -2.94
N ASN A 161 -5.10 17.36 -2.23
CA ASN A 161 -4.50 18.63 -1.81
C ASN A 161 -3.34 18.43 -0.84
N MET A 162 -3.31 17.32 -0.10
CA MET A 162 -2.20 16.92 0.76
C MET A 162 -1.00 16.35 -0.03
N GLY A 163 -1.16 16.08 -1.32
CA GLY A 163 -0.12 15.53 -2.18
C GLY A 163 -0.17 14.00 -2.34
N ALA A 164 -1.28 13.38 -1.97
CA ALA A 164 -1.45 11.95 -2.20
C ALA A 164 -1.55 11.64 -3.71
N VAL A 165 -0.91 10.57 -4.13
CA VAL A 165 -0.98 10.08 -5.51
C VAL A 165 -2.13 9.07 -5.69
N SER A 166 -2.59 8.48 -4.59
CA SER A 166 -3.68 7.50 -4.57
C SER A 166 -4.45 7.58 -3.26
N ILE A 167 -5.64 7.02 -3.26
CA ILE A 167 -6.42 6.78 -2.04
C ILE A 167 -6.65 5.28 -1.85
N GLY A 168 -6.82 4.87 -0.59
CA GLY A 168 -7.28 3.56 -0.20
C GLY A 168 -8.64 3.64 0.46
N ALA A 169 -9.49 2.66 0.21
CA ALA A 169 -10.76 2.48 0.90
C ALA A 169 -11.06 0.99 1.08
N THR A 170 -11.72 0.67 2.17
CA THR A 170 -12.20 -0.70 2.44
C THR A 170 -13.72 -0.72 2.35
N ILE A 171 -14.26 -1.75 1.73
CA ILE A 171 -15.70 -2.03 1.66
C ILE A 171 -15.92 -3.49 2.09
N TYR A 172 -16.77 -3.71 3.09
CA TYR A 172 -17.18 -5.04 3.51
C TYR A 172 -18.46 -5.44 2.82
N PHE A 173 -18.38 -6.04 1.65
CA PHE A 173 -19.52 -6.36 0.78
C PHE A 173 -20.60 -7.23 1.42
N GLY A 174 -20.32 -7.97 2.44
CA GLY A 174 -21.30 -8.84 3.12
C GLY A 174 -21.80 -8.28 4.45
N SER A 175 -21.39 -7.07 4.84
CA SER A 175 -21.83 -6.47 6.09
C SER A 175 -23.24 -5.88 5.99
N ARG A 176 -23.90 -5.70 7.15
CA ARG A 176 -25.20 -5.02 7.23
C ARG A 176 -25.11 -3.57 6.75
N GLU A 177 -23.95 -2.95 6.87
CA GLU A 177 -23.68 -1.55 6.51
C GLU A 177 -23.06 -1.38 5.11
N SER A 178 -23.04 -2.45 4.30
CA SER A 178 -22.41 -2.42 2.97
C SER A 178 -22.98 -1.36 2.04
N ASN A 179 -24.27 -1.02 2.14
CA ASN A 179 -24.89 0.02 1.31
C ASN A 179 -24.47 1.45 1.71
N ARG A 180 -23.97 1.63 2.93
CA ARG A 180 -23.49 2.93 3.41
C ARG A 180 -22.01 3.16 3.10
N GLN A 181 -21.25 2.10 3.03
CA GLN A 181 -19.81 2.14 2.73
C GLN A 181 -19.55 2.46 1.25
#